data_9cc62eed3195d351a0d4ec09f374ba35
#
_entry.id   9cc62eed3195d351a0d4ec09f374ba35
#
_cell.length_a   1.000
_cell.length_b   1.000
_cell.length_c   1.000
_cell.angle_alpha   90.00
_cell.angle_beta   90.00
_cell.angle_gamma   90.00
#
_symmetry.space_group_name_H-M   'P 1'
#
loop_
_entity.id
_entity.type
_entity.pdbx_description
1 polymer ?
#
loop_
_entity_poly.entity_id
_entity_poly.type
_entity_poly.pdbx_seq_one_letter_code
_entity_poly.pdbx_strand_id
1 'polypeptide(L)'
;MAEKLQESFLSCFVCSETFRDPVSLSCNHSFCSSCLQTFWKQANNRNCPVCKRRSSKDTLVNFGLKQLADSFAERQKSGSSETEKGEKTLQVVCSKHQEEPKLFCEDEQRAVCPVCDFSLHQSHKVVPVEQAVRELKEQLESDLKSLQDKRNKYKQVEETYDDVIRHSKKQLVSTERQIRAEFNKLHQFLKEEEESRLAALREEEEQKEKTISREMKRIQQQISSLSDSISAVEDQLQKDNVAFLSSYKDTRTRTRTQSSVSDPQLGSGALIDVAKHLGNLSFRVWEKMKDKVHFSPVTLDPNTAEGWLYLSEDLTRVRCGDTEQQLPDNPERNTKYTDVFGSEGFSSGRYSWEVEVGDLPVWSVGLVKETVDRKGKRDAQPKHGGWCFTHHGGIYTTGSDQIISVKKNLQRIRVQLDYDGGTCPSTTLKTCLTSALTETLSLRSFSRVSAFIRLELLKPLRSKSVKLRFHFLVPNN
;
A
#
# COMPACT_ATOMS: atom_id res chain seq x y z
N MET A 1 -22.48 -37.42 -0.71
CA MET A 1 -21.96 -36.18 -1.28
C MET A 1 -20.45 -36.23 -1.59
N ALA A 2 -19.63 -36.87 -0.76
CA ALA A 2 -18.17 -36.99 -1.03
C ALA A 2 -17.84 -37.82 -2.28
N GLU A 3 -18.54 -38.88 -2.60
CA GLU A 3 -18.30 -39.68 -3.79
C GLU A 3 -18.60 -38.97 -5.11
N LYS A 4 -19.68 -38.16 -5.19
CA LYS A 4 -19.97 -37.34 -6.38
C LYS A 4 -18.96 -36.24 -6.61
N LEU A 5 -18.32 -35.73 -5.58
CA LEU A 5 -17.22 -34.76 -5.69
C LEU A 5 -15.95 -35.44 -6.19
N GLN A 6 -15.62 -36.66 -5.72
CA GLN A 6 -14.46 -37.42 -6.21
C GLN A 6 -14.62 -37.82 -7.68
N GLU A 7 -15.81 -38.19 -8.14
CA GLU A 7 -16.09 -38.47 -9.55
C GLU A 7 -15.81 -37.27 -10.45
N SER A 8 -16.16 -36.05 -10.02
CA SER A 8 -15.93 -34.85 -10.83
C SER A 8 -14.44 -34.48 -10.98
N PHE A 9 -13.62 -34.82 -9.99
CA PHE A 9 -12.18 -34.56 -10.04
C PHE A 9 -11.36 -35.61 -10.83
N LEU A 10 -11.91 -36.83 -10.95
CA LEU A 10 -11.26 -37.95 -11.64
C LEU A 10 -11.87 -38.22 -13.02
N SER A 11 -12.70 -37.32 -13.54
CA SER A 11 -13.35 -37.45 -14.85
C SER A 11 -12.68 -36.60 -15.93
N CYS A 12 -12.60 -37.17 -17.13
CA CYS A 12 -12.08 -36.48 -18.32
C CYS A 12 -13.17 -35.57 -18.91
N PHE A 13 -12.89 -34.28 -19.07
CA PHE A 13 -13.84 -33.31 -19.63
C PHE A 13 -14.29 -33.61 -21.07
N VAL A 14 -13.55 -34.44 -21.83
CA VAL A 14 -13.89 -34.79 -23.21
C VAL A 14 -14.84 -35.98 -23.29
N CYS A 15 -14.63 -37.05 -22.50
CA CYS A 15 -15.48 -38.25 -22.51
C CYS A 15 -16.40 -38.36 -21.30
N SER A 16 -16.27 -37.48 -20.30
CA SER A 16 -17.00 -37.51 -19.02
C SER A 16 -16.83 -38.81 -18.22
N GLU A 17 -15.88 -39.66 -18.59
CA GLU A 17 -15.54 -40.89 -17.87
C GLU A 17 -14.30 -40.70 -16.99
N THR A 18 -14.07 -41.63 -16.05
CA THR A 18 -12.85 -41.67 -15.24
C THR A 18 -11.60 -41.71 -16.14
N PHE A 19 -10.57 -40.99 -15.74
CA PHE A 19 -9.34 -40.87 -16.54
C PHE A 19 -8.74 -42.22 -16.91
N ARG A 20 -8.40 -42.38 -18.21
CA ARG A 20 -7.62 -43.48 -18.73
C ARG A 20 -6.31 -42.91 -19.31
N ASP A 21 -5.17 -43.35 -18.77
CA ASP A 21 -3.84 -42.82 -19.11
C ASP A 21 -3.83 -41.27 -19.18
N PRO A 22 -4.05 -40.58 -18.05
CA PRO A 22 -4.20 -39.13 -18.03
C PRO A 22 -2.91 -38.41 -18.39
N VAL A 23 -3.05 -37.40 -19.22
CA VAL A 23 -1.98 -36.45 -19.59
C VAL A 23 -2.37 -35.05 -19.17
N SER A 24 -1.43 -34.30 -18.60
CA SER A 24 -1.61 -32.91 -18.20
C SER A 24 -0.96 -31.96 -19.18
N LEU A 25 -1.66 -30.88 -19.53
CA LEU A 25 -1.15 -29.79 -20.35
C LEU A 25 -0.42 -28.73 -19.49
N SER A 26 0.37 -27.88 -20.13
CA SER A 26 1.05 -26.76 -19.47
C SER A 26 0.12 -25.75 -18.77
N CYS A 27 -1.18 -25.80 -19.06
CA CYS A 27 -2.23 -25.01 -18.40
C CYS A 27 -2.90 -25.76 -17.22
N ASN A 28 -2.32 -26.87 -16.75
CA ASN A 28 -2.77 -27.75 -15.67
C ASN A 28 -4.14 -28.45 -15.90
N HIS A 29 -4.69 -28.43 -17.11
CA HIS A 29 -5.86 -29.23 -17.45
C HIS A 29 -5.41 -30.63 -17.87
N SER A 30 -6.12 -31.65 -17.37
CA SER A 30 -5.82 -33.08 -17.62
C SER A 30 -6.92 -33.75 -18.44
N PHE A 31 -6.55 -34.70 -19.28
CA PHE A 31 -7.45 -35.42 -20.18
C PHE A 31 -6.95 -36.87 -20.37
N CYS A 32 -7.82 -37.77 -20.76
CA CYS A 32 -7.34 -39.05 -21.27
C CYS A 32 -6.44 -38.83 -22.50
N SER A 33 -5.35 -39.53 -22.59
CA SER A 33 -4.39 -39.40 -23.72
C SER A 33 -5.08 -39.57 -25.09
N SER A 34 -5.91 -40.60 -25.24
CA SER A 34 -6.67 -40.86 -26.47
C SER A 34 -7.72 -39.75 -26.76
N CYS A 35 -8.43 -39.26 -25.77
CA CYS A 35 -9.41 -38.21 -25.95
C CYS A 35 -8.78 -36.90 -26.43
N LEU A 36 -7.65 -36.53 -25.82
CA LEU A 36 -6.92 -35.33 -26.23
C LEU A 36 -6.39 -35.41 -27.65
N GLN A 37 -5.82 -36.55 -28.01
CA GLN A 37 -5.32 -36.79 -29.37
C GLN A 37 -6.43 -36.74 -30.43
N THR A 38 -7.59 -37.33 -30.13
CA THR A 38 -8.75 -37.30 -31.03
C THR A 38 -9.28 -35.85 -31.19
N PHE A 39 -9.40 -35.12 -30.10
CA PHE A 39 -9.83 -33.73 -30.14
C PHE A 39 -8.89 -32.85 -30.99
N TRP A 40 -7.55 -33.01 -30.82
CA TRP A 40 -6.59 -32.24 -31.57
C TRP A 40 -6.58 -32.60 -33.08
N LYS A 41 -6.80 -33.88 -33.41
CA LYS A 41 -6.96 -34.31 -34.80
C LYS A 41 -8.20 -33.68 -35.46
N GLN A 42 -9.34 -33.67 -34.77
CA GLN A 42 -10.59 -33.10 -35.27
C GLN A 42 -10.54 -31.57 -35.37
N ALA A 43 -9.99 -30.89 -34.37
CA ALA A 43 -9.88 -29.46 -34.34
C ALA A 43 -8.75 -28.89 -35.21
N ASN A 44 -7.89 -29.74 -35.76
CA ASN A 44 -6.68 -29.38 -36.51
C ASN A 44 -5.80 -28.31 -35.79
N ASN A 45 -5.81 -28.33 -34.48
CA ASN A 45 -4.98 -27.46 -33.65
C ASN A 45 -4.63 -28.15 -32.33
N ARG A 46 -3.64 -27.61 -31.59
CA ARG A 46 -3.20 -28.14 -30.30
C ARG A 46 -3.62 -27.25 -29.14
N ASN A 47 -4.82 -26.74 -29.14
CA ASN A 47 -5.34 -25.93 -28.05
C ASN A 47 -5.97 -26.81 -26.96
N CYS A 48 -5.92 -26.35 -25.72
CA CYS A 48 -6.59 -26.99 -24.61
C CYS A 48 -8.12 -26.98 -24.82
N PRO A 49 -8.83 -28.12 -24.73
CA PRO A 49 -10.28 -28.20 -24.86
C PRO A 49 -11.04 -27.24 -23.92
N VAL A 50 -10.51 -27.03 -22.70
CA VAL A 50 -11.13 -26.20 -21.65
C VAL A 50 -10.81 -24.73 -21.79
N CYS A 51 -9.53 -24.34 -21.74
CA CYS A 51 -9.13 -22.92 -21.67
C CYS A 51 -8.67 -22.33 -23.01
N LYS A 52 -8.67 -23.10 -24.10
CA LYS A 52 -8.26 -22.71 -25.45
C LYS A 52 -6.80 -22.25 -25.61
N ARG A 53 -5.99 -22.28 -24.55
CA ARG A 53 -4.55 -21.97 -24.62
C ARG A 53 -3.82 -22.97 -25.47
N ARG A 54 -2.87 -22.49 -26.28
CA ARG A 54 -2.02 -23.36 -27.10
C ARG A 54 -1.09 -24.17 -26.21
N SER A 55 -1.07 -25.50 -26.39
CA SER A 55 -0.16 -26.38 -25.68
C SER A 55 1.18 -26.54 -26.41
N SER A 56 2.28 -26.60 -25.66
CA SER A 56 3.59 -27.04 -26.17
C SER A 56 3.54 -28.51 -26.60
N LYS A 57 4.54 -28.96 -27.37
CA LYS A 57 4.57 -30.32 -27.96
C LYS A 57 4.53 -31.47 -26.95
N ASP A 58 4.93 -31.22 -25.70
CA ASP A 58 5.10 -32.26 -24.68
C ASP A 58 3.91 -32.32 -23.75
N THR A 59 3.13 -33.36 -23.84
CA THR A 59 2.12 -33.72 -22.84
C THR A 59 2.81 -34.58 -21.77
N LEU A 60 2.76 -34.12 -20.52
CA LEU A 60 3.31 -34.89 -19.39
C LEU A 60 2.30 -35.93 -18.92
N VAL A 61 2.75 -37.19 -18.84
CA VAL A 61 1.93 -38.26 -18.24
C VAL A 61 1.78 -37.98 -16.75
N ASN A 62 0.53 -37.87 -16.28
CA ASN A 62 0.23 -37.65 -14.89
C ASN A 62 0.07 -38.98 -14.14
N PHE A 63 1.17 -39.52 -13.67
CA PHE A 63 1.22 -40.80 -12.95
C PHE A 63 0.40 -40.78 -11.66
N GLY A 64 0.39 -39.67 -10.92
CA GLY A 64 -0.41 -39.53 -9.69
C GLY A 64 -1.91 -39.60 -9.97
N LEU A 65 -2.37 -38.90 -11.02
CA LEU A 65 -3.77 -38.93 -11.43
C LEU A 65 -4.16 -40.30 -12.01
N LYS A 66 -3.25 -40.98 -12.66
CA LYS A 66 -3.45 -42.37 -13.14
C LYS A 66 -3.67 -43.31 -11.98
N GLN A 67 -2.81 -43.28 -10.97
CA GLN A 67 -2.88 -44.17 -9.82
C GLN A 67 -4.18 -43.95 -9.01
N LEU A 68 -4.62 -42.68 -8.88
CA LEU A 68 -5.89 -42.35 -8.23
C LEU A 68 -7.10 -42.82 -9.05
N ALA A 69 -7.06 -42.65 -10.38
CA ALA A 69 -8.15 -43.09 -11.25
C ALA A 69 -8.27 -44.63 -11.32
N ASP A 70 -7.15 -45.35 -11.38
CA ASP A 70 -7.12 -46.80 -11.36
C ASP A 70 -7.67 -47.34 -10.03
N SER A 71 -7.27 -46.77 -8.89
CA SER A 71 -7.76 -47.17 -7.57
C SER A 71 -9.27 -46.87 -7.41
N PHE A 72 -9.78 -45.81 -8.02
CA PHE A 72 -11.21 -45.48 -8.02
C PHE A 72 -12.01 -46.41 -8.93
N ALA A 73 -11.46 -46.75 -10.11
CA ALA A 73 -12.09 -47.70 -11.04
C ALA A 73 -12.15 -49.12 -10.48
N GLU A 74 -11.15 -49.55 -9.71
CA GLU A 74 -11.16 -50.85 -9.00
C GLU A 74 -12.25 -50.88 -7.90
N ARG A 75 -12.45 -49.80 -7.15
CA ARG A 75 -13.55 -49.68 -6.14
C ARG A 75 -14.94 -49.72 -6.78
N GLN A 76 -15.14 -49.11 -7.96
CA GLN A 76 -16.40 -49.20 -8.68
C GLN A 76 -16.70 -50.59 -9.24
N LYS A 77 -15.66 -51.34 -9.64
CA LYS A 77 -15.81 -52.71 -10.10
C LYS A 77 -16.17 -53.71 -8.97
N SER A 78 -15.71 -53.42 -7.76
CA SER A 78 -16.09 -54.19 -6.56
C SER A 78 -17.45 -53.85 -5.99
N GLY A 79 -18.11 -52.79 -6.48
CA GLY A 79 -19.42 -52.30 -6.01
C GLY A 79 -20.65 -52.77 -6.84
N SER A 80 -20.48 -53.60 -7.91
CA SER A 80 -21.60 -54.00 -8.77
C SER A 80 -21.91 -55.50 -8.71
N SER A 81 -21.94 -56.05 -7.50
CA SER A 81 -22.56 -57.35 -7.27
C SER A 81 -23.11 -57.40 -5.83
N GLU A 82 -24.23 -56.73 -5.62
CA GLU A 82 -25.05 -56.95 -4.45
C GLU A 82 -26.47 -57.25 -4.88
N THR A 83 -26.76 -58.55 -4.92
CA THR A 83 -28.04 -59.08 -4.48
C THR A 83 -27.75 -60.32 -3.64
N GLU A 84 -28.35 -60.24 -2.46
CA GLU A 84 -28.59 -61.29 -1.47
C GLU A 84 -27.70 -61.35 -0.23
N LYS A 85 -28.40 -61.08 0.84
CA LYS A 85 -28.08 -61.22 2.24
C LYS A 85 -27.30 -62.49 2.57
N GLY A 86 -26.21 -62.30 3.26
CA GLY A 86 -25.46 -63.32 3.94
C GLY A 86 -24.33 -62.67 4.67
N GLU A 87 -24.49 -62.45 5.96
CA GLU A 87 -23.42 -62.10 6.89
C GLU A 87 -22.38 -63.23 6.88
N LYS A 88 -21.49 -63.23 5.87
CA LYS A 88 -20.30 -64.06 5.90
C LYS A 88 -19.23 -63.24 6.63
N THR A 89 -19.18 -63.41 7.96
CA THR A 89 -17.93 -63.24 8.70
C THR A 89 -16.87 -64.05 7.96
N LEU A 90 -15.96 -63.32 7.31
CA LEU A 90 -14.70 -63.87 6.86
C LEU A 90 -13.97 -64.38 8.10
N GLN A 91 -14.13 -65.65 8.42
CA GLN A 91 -13.35 -66.29 9.46
C GLN A 91 -11.89 -66.25 9.00
N VAL A 92 -11.17 -65.26 9.54
CA VAL A 92 -9.70 -65.18 9.35
C VAL A 92 -9.12 -66.33 10.18
N VAL A 93 -8.86 -67.43 9.55
CA VAL A 93 -8.25 -68.63 10.18
C VAL A 93 -6.72 -68.53 10.09
N CYS A 94 -6.02 -68.88 11.15
CA CYS A 94 -4.58 -68.93 11.15
C CYS A 94 -4.09 -69.88 10.05
N SER A 95 -3.24 -69.38 9.16
CA SER A 95 -2.71 -70.12 8.00
C SER A 95 -1.92 -71.41 8.37
N LYS A 96 -1.44 -71.49 9.61
CA LYS A 96 -0.63 -72.64 10.09
C LYS A 96 -1.44 -73.65 10.89
N HIS A 97 -2.48 -73.19 11.67
CA HIS A 97 -3.16 -74.06 12.65
C HIS A 97 -4.64 -74.18 12.41
N GLN A 98 -5.18 -73.53 11.38
CA GLN A 98 -6.63 -73.54 11.02
C GLN A 98 -7.59 -73.14 12.19
N GLU A 99 -7.07 -72.45 13.20
CA GLU A 99 -7.84 -71.94 14.33
C GLU A 99 -8.10 -70.44 14.20
N GLU A 100 -9.24 -69.98 14.77
CA GLU A 100 -9.62 -68.62 14.79
C GLU A 100 -8.69 -67.77 15.69
N PRO A 101 -8.11 -66.65 15.23
CA PRO A 101 -7.30 -65.79 16.05
C PRO A 101 -8.12 -65.08 17.13
N LYS A 102 -7.93 -65.46 18.38
CA LYS A 102 -8.62 -64.88 19.54
C LYS A 102 -7.71 -63.90 20.32
N LEU A 103 -6.45 -63.86 19.97
CA LEU A 103 -5.43 -63.09 20.66
C LEU A 103 -4.76 -62.10 19.67
N PHE A 104 -4.23 -61.00 20.16
CA PHE A 104 -3.50 -59.97 19.39
C PHE A 104 -2.13 -59.75 20.03
N CYS A 105 -1.08 -59.90 19.26
CA CYS A 105 0.27 -59.60 19.68
C CYS A 105 0.55 -58.11 19.46
N GLU A 106 0.75 -57.37 20.57
CA GLU A 106 1.05 -55.94 20.50
C GLU A 106 2.42 -55.63 19.90
N ASP A 107 3.41 -56.52 20.08
CA ASP A 107 4.77 -56.32 19.59
C ASP A 107 4.84 -56.49 18.06
N GLU A 108 4.10 -57.47 17.49
CA GLU A 108 4.06 -57.71 16.06
C GLU A 108 2.86 -57.10 15.34
N GLN A 109 1.95 -56.45 16.08
CA GLN A 109 0.74 -55.78 15.57
C GLN A 109 -0.13 -56.70 14.70
N ARG A 110 -0.35 -57.94 15.12
CA ARG A 110 -1.14 -58.94 14.36
C ARG A 110 -1.96 -59.82 15.28
N ALA A 111 -3.08 -60.33 14.73
CA ALA A 111 -3.88 -61.30 15.40
C ALA A 111 -3.21 -62.68 15.34
N VAL A 112 -3.23 -63.41 16.45
CA VAL A 112 -2.61 -64.73 16.61
C VAL A 112 -3.61 -65.70 17.20
N CYS A 113 -3.52 -67.00 16.79
CA CYS A 113 -4.29 -68.05 17.39
C CYS A 113 -3.63 -68.54 18.69
N PRO A 114 -4.39 -69.20 19.64
CA PRO A 114 -3.82 -69.71 20.89
C PRO A 114 -2.64 -70.61 20.74
N VAL A 115 -2.55 -71.40 19.63
CA VAL A 115 -1.45 -72.33 19.38
C VAL A 115 -0.18 -71.56 18.95
N CYS A 116 -0.32 -70.47 18.19
CA CYS A 116 0.81 -69.58 17.86
C CYS A 116 1.31 -68.80 19.08
N ASP A 117 0.43 -68.39 19.97
CA ASP A 117 0.77 -67.71 21.22
C ASP A 117 1.71 -68.61 22.07
N PHE A 118 1.33 -69.79 22.28
CA PHE A 118 2.11 -70.75 23.06
C PHE A 118 3.44 -71.13 22.41
N SER A 119 3.54 -71.18 21.07
CA SER A 119 4.73 -71.68 20.39
C SER A 119 5.70 -70.59 19.95
N LEU A 120 5.25 -69.40 19.61
CA LEU A 120 6.03 -68.39 18.95
C LEU A 120 6.04 -66.99 19.66
N HIS A 121 5.06 -66.74 20.53
CA HIS A 121 4.87 -65.41 21.16
C HIS A 121 5.02 -65.43 22.70
N GLN A 122 5.66 -66.45 23.29
CA GLN A 122 5.83 -66.58 24.75
C GLN A 122 6.49 -65.38 25.43
N SER A 123 7.30 -64.60 24.73
CA SER A 123 8.00 -63.38 25.21
C SER A 123 7.32 -62.09 24.81
N HIS A 124 6.27 -62.17 23.99
CA HIS A 124 5.57 -61.01 23.49
C HIS A 124 4.34 -60.70 24.37
N LYS A 125 3.94 -59.40 24.34
CA LYS A 125 2.74 -58.95 25.00
C LYS A 125 1.54 -59.31 24.13
N VAL A 126 0.71 -60.26 24.61
CA VAL A 126 -0.47 -60.71 23.89
C VAL A 126 -1.73 -60.40 24.71
N VAL A 127 -2.71 -59.86 24.06
CA VAL A 127 -4.02 -59.47 24.68
C VAL A 127 -5.19 -60.05 23.88
N PRO A 128 -6.39 -60.21 24.47
CA PRO A 128 -7.60 -60.60 23.72
C PRO A 128 -7.88 -59.66 22.55
N VAL A 129 -8.32 -60.21 21.40
CA VAL A 129 -8.60 -59.39 20.18
C VAL A 129 -9.64 -58.29 20.49
N GLU A 130 -10.66 -58.56 21.26
CA GLU A 130 -11.69 -57.59 21.61
C GLU A 130 -11.13 -56.40 22.41
N GLN A 131 -10.16 -56.62 23.29
CA GLN A 131 -9.46 -55.59 24.03
C GLN A 131 -8.58 -54.78 23.08
N ALA A 132 -7.76 -55.45 22.28
CA ALA A 132 -6.88 -54.79 21.31
C ALA A 132 -7.69 -53.92 20.32
N VAL A 133 -8.78 -54.45 19.78
CA VAL A 133 -9.67 -53.72 18.85
C VAL A 133 -10.25 -52.46 19.50
N ARG A 134 -10.67 -52.53 20.76
CA ARG A 134 -11.20 -51.37 21.47
C ARG A 134 -10.12 -50.28 21.62
N GLU A 135 -8.95 -50.66 22.13
CA GLU A 135 -7.82 -49.73 22.35
C GLU A 135 -7.32 -49.09 21.03
N LEU A 136 -7.19 -49.91 19.97
CA LEU A 136 -6.76 -49.40 18.66
C LEU A 136 -7.82 -48.52 18.01
N LYS A 137 -9.15 -48.82 18.21
CA LYS A 137 -10.21 -47.93 17.73
C LYS A 137 -10.20 -46.59 18.46
N GLU A 138 -10.03 -46.58 19.79
CA GLU A 138 -9.91 -45.31 20.56
C GLU A 138 -8.71 -44.47 20.11
N GLN A 139 -7.55 -45.10 19.80
CA GLN A 139 -6.41 -44.42 19.24
C GLN A 139 -6.73 -43.81 17.87
N LEU A 140 -7.30 -44.60 16.95
CA LEU A 140 -7.68 -44.10 15.62
C LEU A 140 -8.75 -43.02 15.67
N GLU A 141 -9.69 -43.06 16.60
CA GLU A 141 -10.68 -42.00 16.81
C GLU A 141 -10.02 -40.70 17.28
N SER A 142 -9.02 -40.80 18.19
CA SER A 142 -8.19 -39.67 18.60
C SER A 142 -7.40 -39.04 17.43
N ASP A 143 -6.77 -39.90 16.64
CA ASP A 143 -6.01 -39.49 15.45
C ASP A 143 -6.95 -38.86 14.41
N LEU A 144 -8.10 -39.43 14.16
CA LEU A 144 -9.15 -38.89 13.29
C LEU A 144 -9.56 -37.50 13.72
N LYS A 145 -9.83 -37.30 15.01
CA LYS A 145 -10.15 -35.99 15.57
C LYS A 145 -9.07 -34.99 15.34
N SER A 146 -7.80 -35.38 15.61
CA SER A 146 -6.65 -34.51 15.36
C SER A 146 -6.55 -34.09 13.88
N LEU A 147 -6.75 -35.03 12.94
CA LEU A 147 -6.76 -34.74 11.50
C LEU A 147 -7.94 -33.82 11.09
N GLN A 148 -9.11 -34.04 11.68
CA GLN A 148 -10.27 -33.19 11.45
C GLN A 148 -10.01 -31.75 11.93
N ASP A 149 -9.45 -31.58 13.12
CA ASP A 149 -9.08 -30.27 13.68
C ASP A 149 -8.05 -29.57 12.80
N LYS A 150 -7.04 -30.31 12.37
CA LYS A 150 -6.01 -29.80 11.45
C LYS A 150 -6.64 -29.35 10.12
N ARG A 151 -7.48 -30.17 9.51
CA ARG A 151 -8.22 -29.82 8.28
C ARG A 151 -9.05 -28.54 8.45
N ASN A 152 -9.75 -28.44 9.58
CA ASN A 152 -10.58 -27.24 9.85
C ASN A 152 -9.73 -25.98 9.98
N LYS A 153 -8.54 -26.07 10.63
CA LYS A 153 -7.57 -24.96 10.68
C LYS A 153 -7.10 -24.54 9.28
N TYR A 154 -6.79 -25.52 8.41
CA TYR A 154 -6.37 -25.20 7.02
C TYR A 154 -7.50 -24.49 6.25
N LYS A 155 -8.76 -24.92 6.39
CA LYS A 155 -9.90 -24.26 5.75
C LYS A 155 -10.06 -22.82 6.25
N GLN A 156 -9.91 -22.58 7.55
CA GLN A 156 -10.00 -21.25 8.13
C GLN A 156 -8.91 -20.33 7.58
N VAL A 157 -7.69 -20.84 7.40
CA VAL A 157 -6.58 -20.08 6.78
C VAL A 157 -6.88 -19.82 5.30
N GLU A 158 -7.42 -20.78 4.56
CA GLU A 158 -7.83 -20.59 3.15
C GLU A 158 -8.86 -19.47 3.00
N GLU A 159 -9.89 -19.44 3.83
CA GLU A 159 -10.89 -18.35 3.86
C GLU A 159 -10.22 -16.97 4.15
N THR A 160 -9.27 -16.97 5.08
CA THR A 160 -8.49 -15.74 5.39
C THR A 160 -7.70 -15.25 4.18
N TYR A 161 -7.06 -16.15 3.42
CA TYR A 161 -6.35 -15.77 2.20
C TYR A 161 -7.28 -15.22 1.12
N ASP A 162 -8.47 -15.77 0.96
CA ASP A 162 -9.46 -15.22 0.02
C ASP A 162 -9.90 -13.81 0.41
N ASP A 163 -10.09 -13.55 1.71
CA ASP A 163 -10.39 -12.22 2.22
C ASP A 163 -9.24 -11.23 1.98
N VAL A 164 -8.00 -11.66 2.22
CA VAL A 164 -6.78 -10.85 1.95
C VAL A 164 -6.69 -10.49 0.46
N ILE A 165 -6.90 -11.46 -0.44
CA ILE A 165 -6.87 -11.22 -1.89
C ILE A 165 -7.95 -10.20 -2.29
N ARG A 166 -9.16 -10.35 -1.76
CA ARG A 166 -10.29 -9.45 -2.04
C ARG A 166 -10.02 -8.03 -1.55
N HIS A 167 -9.45 -7.92 -0.35
CA HIS A 167 -9.09 -6.63 0.24
C HIS A 167 -7.93 -5.97 -0.51
N SER A 168 -6.89 -6.70 -0.85
CA SER A 168 -5.74 -6.22 -1.63
C SER A 168 -6.17 -5.60 -2.98
N LYS A 169 -7.12 -6.24 -3.68
CA LYS A 169 -7.68 -5.67 -4.92
C LYS A 169 -8.40 -4.34 -4.69
N LYS A 170 -9.12 -4.19 -3.56
CA LYS A 170 -9.76 -2.91 -3.20
C LYS A 170 -8.72 -1.86 -2.85
N GLN A 171 -7.67 -2.23 -2.10
CA GLN A 171 -6.56 -1.34 -1.79
C GLN A 171 -5.88 -0.84 -3.06
N LEU A 172 -5.59 -1.72 -4.03
CA LEU A 172 -4.99 -1.36 -5.31
C LEU A 172 -5.78 -0.25 -5.99
N VAL A 173 -7.08 -0.45 -6.21
CA VAL A 173 -7.95 0.53 -6.89
C VAL A 173 -8.00 1.87 -6.14
N SER A 174 -8.09 1.83 -4.81
CA SER A 174 -8.11 3.04 -3.98
C SER A 174 -6.78 3.79 -4.07
N THR A 175 -5.66 3.08 -3.95
CA THR A 175 -4.31 3.66 -4.00
C THR A 175 -3.99 4.25 -5.38
N GLU A 176 -4.36 3.57 -6.47
CA GLU A 176 -4.23 4.14 -7.82
C GLU A 176 -4.99 5.45 -7.98
N ARG A 177 -6.24 5.51 -7.46
CA ARG A 177 -7.03 6.73 -7.49
C ARG A 177 -6.35 7.87 -6.72
N GLN A 178 -5.82 7.59 -5.53
CA GLN A 178 -5.13 8.57 -4.69
C GLN A 178 -3.85 9.06 -5.37
N ILE A 179 -3.03 8.18 -5.94
CA ILE A 179 -1.84 8.54 -6.71
C ILE A 179 -2.21 9.48 -7.86
N ARG A 180 -3.24 9.15 -8.65
CA ARG A 180 -3.70 10.00 -9.76
C ARG A 180 -4.20 11.36 -9.25
N ALA A 181 -4.89 11.41 -8.12
CA ALA A 181 -5.35 12.66 -7.53
C ALA A 181 -4.19 13.59 -7.13
N GLU A 182 -3.13 13.04 -6.52
CA GLU A 182 -1.94 13.82 -6.16
C GLU A 182 -1.19 14.32 -7.41
N PHE A 183 -1.00 13.48 -8.42
CA PHE A 183 -0.41 13.92 -9.69
C PHE A 183 -1.24 15.00 -10.38
N ASN A 184 -2.58 14.89 -10.35
CA ASN A 184 -3.45 15.91 -10.92
C ASN A 184 -3.29 17.28 -10.23
N LYS A 185 -3.10 17.31 -8.91
CA LYS A 185 -2.81 18.57 -8.18
C LYS A 185 -1.51 19.21 -8.68
N LEU A 186 -0.46 18.42 -8.90
CA LEU A 186 0.82 18.90 -9.43
C LEU A 186 0.69 19.39 -10.87
N HIS A 187 0.00 18.66 -11.73
CA HIS A 187 -0.26 19.05 -13.11
C HIS A 187 -1.07 20.36 -13.18
N GLN A 188 -2.09 20.49 -12.33
CA GLN A 188 -2.89 21.69 -12.26
C GLN A 188 -2.05 22.90 -11.84
N PHE A 189 -1.20 22.75 -10.82
CA PHE A 189 -0.27 23.80 -10.40
C PHE A 189 0.67 24.21 -11.54
N LEU A 190 1.28 23.25 -12.25
CA LEU A 190 2.19 23.53 -13.36
C LEU A 190 1.47 24.28 -14.49
N LYS A 191 0.25 23.88 -14.82
CA LYS A 191 -0.57 24.54 -15.84
C LYS A 191 -0.91 25.98 -15.44
N GLU A 192 -1.34 26.21 -14.21
CA GLU A 192 -1.65 27.55 -13.70
C GLU A 192 -0.42 28.46 -13.71
N GLU A 193 0.75 27.93 -13.32
CA GLU A 193 2.00 28.68 -13.31
C GLU A 193 2.47 29.02 -14.74
N GLU A 194 2.33 28.09 -15.70
CA GLU A 194 2.61 28.31 -17.10
C GLU A 194 1.72 29.44 -17.67
N GLU A 195 0.41 29.34 -17.49
CA GLU A 195 -0.54 30.34 -18.00
C GLU A 195 -0.28 31.73 -17.37
N SER A 196 0.03 31.78 -16.08
CA SER A 196 0.37 33.04 -15.39
C SER A 196 1.62 33.70 -16.00
N ARG A 197 2.65 32.91 -16.33
CA ARG A 197 3.88 33.43 -16.94
C ARG A 197 3.68 33.86 -18.38
N LEU A 198 2.92 33.10 -19.16
CA LEU A 198 2.55 33.47 -20.53
C LEU A 198 1.69 34.74 -20.54
N ALA A 199 0.77 34.90 -19.59
CA ALA A 199 -0.01 36.13 -19.45
C ALA A 199 0.87 37.35 -19.14
N ALA A 200 1.83 37.21 -18.19
CA ALA A 200 2.78 38.27 -17.88
C ALA A 200 3.67 38.67 -19.06
N LEU A 201 4.07 37.71 -19.90
CA LEU A 201 4.84 37.94 -21.11
C LEU A 201 4.01 38.74 -22.15
N ARG A 202 2.76 38.35 -22.38
CA ARG A 202 1.83 39.04 -23.29
C ARG A 202 1.52 40.46 -22.82
N GLU A 203 1.34 40.64 -21.52
CA GLU A 203 1.12 41.95 -20.92
C GLU A 203 2.33 42.86 -21.13
N GLU A 204 3.57 42.34 -20.93
CA GLU A 204 4.78 43.11 -21.19
C GLU A 204 4.88 43.53 -22.67
N GLU A 205 4.59 42.65 -23.60
CA GLU A 205 4.56 42.93 -25.02
C GLU A 205 3.56 44.04 -25.36
N GLU A 206 2.31 43.93 -24.89
CA GLU A 206 1.27 44.93 -25.14
C GLU A 206 1.62 46.32 -24.58
N GLN A 207 2.24 46.37 -23.38
CA GLN A 207 2.68 47.65 -22.79
C GLN A 207 3.80 48.30 -23.59
N LYS A 208 4.77 47.51 -24.07
CA LYS A 208 5.86 47.98 -24.93
C LYS A 208 5.35 48.46 -26.27
N GLU A 209 4.47 47.70 -26.91
CA GLU A 209 3.81 48.09 -28.18
C GLU A 209 3.08 49.43 -28.06
N LYS A 210 2.28 49.61 -27.01
CA LYS A 210 1.54 50.87 -26.73
C LYS A 210 2.50 52.04 -26.55
N THR A 211 3.64 51.80 -25.90
CA THR A 211 4.63 52.82 -25.66
C THR A 211 5.36 53.21 -26.96
N ILE A 212 5.81 52.22 -27.74
CA ILE A 212 6.44 52.42 -29.02
C ILE A 212 5.49 53.11 -30.01
N SER A 213 4.25 52.70 -30.08
CA SER A 213 3.21 53.29 -30.94
C SER A 213 2.98 54.77 -30.63
N ARG A 214 2.98 55.15 -29.34
CA ARG A 214 2.88 56.57 -28.95
C ARG A 214 4.08 57.40 -29.40
N GLU A 215 5.29 56.86 -29.21
CA GLU A 215 6.49 57.54 -29.68
C GLU A 215 6.56 57.62 -31.21
N MET A 216 6.18 56.58 -31.91
CA MET A 216 6.10 56.62 -33.41
C MET A 216 5.14 57.70 -33.88
N LYS A 217 3.96 57.84 -33.25
CA LYS A 217 3.02 58.94 -33.63
C LYS A 217 3.64 60.30 -33.37
N ARG A 218 4.37 60.49 -32.26
CA ARG A 218 5.05 61.75 -31.94
C ARG A 218 6.14 62.07 -32.98
N ILE A 219 6.93 61.07 -33.37
CA ILE A 219 8.00 61.21 -34.40
C ILE A 219 7.36 61.53 -35.75
N GLN A 220 6.27 60.84 -36.15
CA GLN A 220 5.52 61.12 -37.39
C GLN A 220 5.02 62.52 -37.44
N GLN A 221 4.47 63.07 -36.32
CA GLN A 221 4.04 64.46 -36.25
C GLN A 221 5.22 65.43 -36.42
N GLN A 222 6.37 65.10 -35.81
CA GLN A 222 7.58 65.92 -35.97
C GLN A 222 8.09 65.87 -37.41
N ILE A 223 8.09 64.72 -38.07
CA ILE A 223 8.49 64.56 -39.47
C ILE A 223 7.57 65.41 -40.38
N SER A 224 6.24 65.39 -40.16
CA SER A 224 5.31 66.19 -40.88
C SER A 224 5.61 67.70 -40.71
N SER A 225 5.78 68.17 -39.46
CA SER A 225 6.12 69.55 -39.15
C SER A 225 7.45 70.02 -39.76
N LEU A 226 8.47 69.13 -39.78
CA LEU A 226 9.73 69.36 -40.46
C LEU A 226 9.58 69.45 -41.98
N SER A 227 8.79 68.57 -42.57
CA SER A 227 8.49 68.57 -43.98
C SER A 227 7.81 69.84 -44.44
N ASP A 228 6.79 70.32 -43.67
CA ASP A 228 6.12 71.59 -43.90
C ASP A 228 7.07 72.78 -43.85
N SER A 229 8.00 72.72 -42.89
CA SER A 229 9.02 73.77 -42.72
C SER A 229 10.05 73.75 -43.82
N ILE A 230 10.46 72.58 -44.32
CA ILE A 230 11.37 72.38 -45.46
C ILE A 230 10.69 72.99 -46.71
N SER A 231 9.45 72.61 -47.02
CA SER A 231 8.72 73.12 -48.14
C SER A 231 8.59 74.66 -48.09
N ALA A 232 8.28 75.19 -46.89
CA ALA A 232 8.19 76.66 -46.69
C ALA A 232 9.56 77.37 -46.95
N VAL A 233 10.65 76.74 -46.61
CA VAL A 233 12.01 77.30 -46.89
C VAL A 233 12.30 77.16 -48.38
N GLU A 234 12.02 76.08 -49.03
CA GLU A 234 12.19 75.85 -50.45
C GLU A 234 11.41 76.88 -51.28
N ASP A 235 10.11 77.05 -50.95
CA ASP A 235 9.31 78.11 -51.58
C ASP A 235 9.85 79.49 -51.35
N GLN A 236 10.39 79.77 -50.16
CA GLN A 236 10.97 81.05 -49.82
C GLN A 236 12.22 81.31 -50.66
N LEU A 237 13.08 80.34 -50.94
CA LEU A 237 14.29 80.46 -51.76
C LEU A 237 14.01 80.69 -53.23
N GLN A 238 12.80 80.40 -53.69
CA GLN A 238 12.38 80.63 -55.08
C GLN A 238 11.75 82.01 -55.30
N LYS A 239 11.50 82.82 -54.26
CA LYS A 239 10.92 84.12 -54.36
C LYS A 239 11.88 85.15 -54.95
N ASP A 240 11.33 86.21 -55.55
CA ASP A 240 12.10 87.37 -55.95
C ASP A 240 12.73 88.09 -54.73
N ASN A 241 13.77 88.89 -54.97
CA ASN A 241 14.58 89.48 -53.90
C ASN A 241 13.78 90.35 -52.89
N VAL A 242 12.72 91.03 -53.27
CA VAL A 242 11.92 91.85 -52.36
C VAL A 242 10.99 91.00 -51.55
N ALA A 243 10.29 90.05 -52.15
CA ALA A 243 9.48 89.11 -51.48
C ALA A 243 10.22 88.18 -50.54
N PHE A 244 11.44 87.76 -50.92
CA PHE A 244 12.34 87.03 -50.06
C PHE A 244 12.71 87.79 -48.79
N LEU A 245 13.17 89.00 -48.87
CA LEU A 245 13.61 89.82 -47.74
C LEU A 245 12.45 90.14 -46.80
N SER A 246 11.21 90.32 -47.32
CA SER A 246 10.02 90.62 -46.48
C SER A 246 9.61 89.48 -45.51
N SER A 247 9.82 88.25 -45.84
CA SER A 247 9.46 87.09 -45.03
C SER A 247 10.67 86.30 -44.49
N TYR A 248 11.89 86.69 -44.80
CA TYR A 248 13.10 85.97 -44.40
C TYR A 248 13.26 85.81 -42.89
N LYS A 249 12.98 86.86 -42.08
CA LYS A 249 13.17 86.85 -40.64
C LYS A 249 12.25 85.81 -39.97
N ASP A 250 11.01 85.71 -40.39
CA ASP A 250 10.04 84.80 -39.81
C ASP A 250 10.37 83.35 -40.20
N THR A 251 10.69 83.11 -41.45
CA THR A 251 11.12 81.81 -41.95
C THR A 251 12.35 81.33 -41.23
N ARG A 252 13.40 82.19 -41.12
CA ARG A 252 14.61 81.85 -40.38
C ARG A 252 14.38 81.54 -38.92
N THR A 253 13.52 82.30 -38.24
CA THR A 253 13.17 82.04 -36.81
C THR A 253 12.50 80.71 -36.64
N ARG A 254 11.51 80.39 -37.45
CA ARG A 254 10.80 79.11 -37.44
C ARG A 254 11.74 77.94 -37.68
N THR A 255 12.62 78.06 -38.71
CA THR A 255 13.58 77.01 -39.06
C THR A 255 14.58 76.74 -37.92
N ARG A 256 15.12 77.81 -37.27
CA ARG A 256 16.00 77.70 -36.16
C ARG A 256 15.33 77.06 -34.92
N THR A 257 14.14 77.39 -34.65
CA THR A 257 13.36 76.79 -33.54
C THR A 257 13.19 75.27 -33.79
N GLN A 258 12.92 74.88 -34.97
CA GLN A 258 12.77 73.41 -35.29
C GLN A 258 14.13 72.71 -35.35
N SER A 259 15.20 73.32 -35.83
CA SER A 259 16.57 72.78 -35.85
C SER A 259 17.13 72.60 -34.41
N SER A 260 16.60 73.31 -33.43
CA SER A 260 17.04 73.16 -32.04
C SER A 260 16.38 72.01 -31.27
N VAL A 261 15.41 71.31 -31.87
CA VAL A 261 14.81 70.13 -31.28
C VAL A 261 15.81 68.98 -31.31
N SER A 262 16.01 68.30 -30.19
CA SER A 262 16.94 67.17 -30.07
C SER A 262 16.53 66.03 -30.99
N ASP A 263 17.51 65.33 -31.56
CA ASP A 263 17.29 64.16 -32.39
C ASP A 263 16.53 63.06 -31.64
N PRO A 264 15.54 62.45 -32.28
CA PRO A 264 14.79 61.37 -31.67
C PRO A 264 15.72 60.17 -31.46
N GLN A 265 15.64 59.56 -30.27
CA GLN A 265 16.42 58.38 -29.92
C GLN A 265 15.48 57.25 -29.53
N LEU A 266 15.84 56.02 -29.88
CA LEU A 266 15.12 54.87 -29.43
C LEU A 266 15.30 54.72 -27.89
N GLY A 267 14.21 54.68 -27.14
CA GLY A 267 14.24 54.49 -25.70
C GLY A 267 14.81 53.13 -25.29
N SER A 268 15.56 53.11 -24.21
CA SER A 268 16.03 51.85 -23.62
C SER A 268 14.85 51.01 -23.13
N GLY A 269 14.99 49.68 -23.20
CA GLY A 269 13.93 48.76 -22.75
C GLY A 269 12.76 48.57 -23.73
N ALA A 270 12.95 48.93 -25.00
CA ALA A 270 11.97 48.73 -26.07
C ALA A 270 11.68 47.23 -26.37
N LEU A 271 12.65 46.35 -26.19
CA LEU A 271 12.50 44.93 -26.41
C LEU A 271 12.01 44.21 -25.15
N ILE A 272 11.37 43.02 -25.34
CA ILE A 272 10.96 42.14 -24.24
C ILE A 272 12.21 41.75 -23.42
N ASP A 273 12.04 41.72 -22.07
CA ASP A 273 13.08 41.27 -21.17
C ASP A 273 13.04 39.71 -21.10
N VAL A 274 13.62 39.08 -22.10
CA VAL A 274 13.69 37.61 -22.20
C VAL A 274 14.41 37.00 -20.98
N ALA A 275 15.41 37.65 -20.44
CA ALA A 275 16.16 37.18 -19.28
C ALA A 275 15.29 37.13 -18.02
N LYS A 276 14.39 38.11 -17.84
CA LYS A 276 13.40 38.11 -16.77
C LYS A 276 12.43 36.93 -16.86
N HIS A 277 11.96 36.57 -18.04
CA HIS A 277 10.99 35.50 -18.25
C HIS A 277 11.61 34.11 -18.24
N LEU A 278 12.78 33.90 -18.88
CA LEU A 278 13.40 32.58 -19.03
C LEU A 278 14.53 32.30 -18.02
N GLY A 279 15.08 33.33 -17.39
CA GLY A 279 16.21 33.17 -16.47
C GLY A 279 15.83 32.30 -15.27
N ASN A 280 16.50 31.14 -15.11
CA ASN A 280 16.26 30.18 -14.05
C ASN A 280 14.79 29.73 -13.93
N LEU A 281 14.08 29.65 -15.07
CA LEU A 281 12.65 29.35 -15.11
C LEU A 281 12.29 28.09 -14.30
N SER A 282 12.96 26.97 -14.56
CA SER A 282 12.71 25.69 -13.88
C SER A 282 12.93 25.79 -12.37
N PHE A 283 13.98 26.50 -11.94
CA PHE A 283 14.26 26.70 -10.51
C PHE A 283 13.16 27.52 -9.82
N ARG A 284 12.71 28.62 -10.45
CA ARG A 284 11.64 29.48 -9.90
C ARG A 284 10.30 28.71 -9.79
N VAL A 285 10.00 27.84 -10.77
CA VAL A 285 8.81 27.00 -10.71
C VAL A 285 8.93 25.98 -9.59
N TRP A 286 10.10 25.32 -9.48
CA TRP A 286 10.36 24.37 -8.40
C TRP A 286 10.29 25.02 -7.01
N GLU A 287 10.82 26.24 -6.87
CA GLU A 287 10.80 26.98 -5.60
C GLU A 287 9.37 27.30 -5.14
N LYS A 288 8.47 27.71 -6.05
CA LYS A 288 7.05 27.88 -5.76
C LYS A 288 6.33 26.56 -5.46
N MET A 289 6.77 25.47 -6.10
CA MET A 289 6.19 24.14 -5.87
C MET A 289 6.51 23.62 -4.48
N LYS A 290 7.66 23.95 -3.89
CA LYS A 290 8.02 23.57 -2.51
C LYS A 290 6.96 23.99 -1.49
N ASP A 291 6.33 25.13 -1.68
CA ASP A 291 5.29 25.66 -0.78
C ASP A 291 3.97 24.84 -0.87
N LYS A 292 3.79 24.07 -1.93
CA LYS A 292 2.61 23.22 -2.17
C LYS A 292 2.80 21.77 -1.72
N VAL A 293 4.03 21.35 -1.50
CA VAL A 293 4.38 19.97 -1.16
C VAL A 293 4.83 19.91 0.29
N HIS A 294 4.17 19.07 1.09
CA HIS A 294 4.56 18.87 2.48
C HIS A 294 5.16 17.48 2.64
N PHE A 295 6.35 17.42 3.16
CA PHE A 295 6.97 16.16 3.55
C PHE A 295 6.52 15.76 4.95
N SER A 296 6.10 14.50 5.13
CA SER A 296 5.81 13.91 6.43
C SER A 296 6.80 12.78 6.69
N PRO A 297 7.69 12.89 7.70
CA PRO A 297 8.66 11.85 8.01
C PRO A 297 8.04 10.60 8.61
N VAL A 298 6.80 10.67 9.09
CA VAL A 298 6.02 9.54 9.57
C VAL A 298 4.68 9.54 8.85
N THR A 299 4.37 8.46 8.17
CA THR A 299 3.04 8.15 7.65
C THR A 299 2.50 6.93 8.39
N LEU A 300 1.21 6.83 8.53
CA LEU A 300 0.55 5.71 9.21
C LEU A 300 0.36 4.56 8.24
N ASP A 301 0.61 3.32 8.69
CA ASP A 301 0.42 2.12 7.87
C ASP A 301 -1.01 1.56 8.04
N PRO A 302 -1.86 1.63 7.01
CA PRO A 302 -3.24 1.12 7.06
C PRO A 302 -3.33 -0.38 7.36
N ASN A 303 -2.27 -1.16 7.04
CA ASN A 303 -2.25 -2.59 7.30
C ASN A 303 -2.07 -2.93 8.78
N THR A 304 -1.60 -1.98 9.59
CA THR A 304 -1.45 -2.12 11.04
C THR A 304 -2.67 -1.63 11.81
N ALA A 305 -3.52 -0.81 11.19
CA ALA A 305 -4.65 -0.17 11.84
C ALA A 305 -5.71 -1.19 12.27
N GLU A 306 -6.19 -1.05 13.49
CA GLU A 306 -7.32 -1.81 14.00
C GLU A 306 -8.63 -1.37 13.31
N GLY A 307 -9.64 -2.25 13.22
CA GLY A 307 -10.83 -2.09 12.38
C GLY A 307 -11.67 -0.84 12.62
N TRP A 308 -11.64 -0.25 13.82
CA TRP A 308 -12.35 0.99 14.13
C TRP A 308 -11.61 2.27 13.70
N LEU A 309 -10.37 2.15 13.23
CA LEU A 309 -9.55 3.29 12.84
C LEU A 309 -9.67 3.61 11.35
N TYR A 310 -9.93 4.87 11.04
CA TYR A 310 -10.00 5.43 9.69
C TYR A 310 -8.85 6.41 9.47
N LEU A 311 -8.05 6.17 8.45
CA LEU A 311 -6.93 7.03 8.08
C LEU A 311 -7.34 8.01 6.98
N SER A 312 -6.67 9.19 6.96
CA SER A 312 -6.78 10.13 5.84
C SER A 312 -6.06 9.59 4.59
N GLU A 313 -6.39 10.15 3.43
CA GLU A 313 -5.78 9.75 2.14
C GLU A 313 -4.26 9.98 2.12
N ASP A 314 -3.78 11.02 2.80
CA ASP A 314 -2.35 11.33 2.95
C ASP A 314 -1.65 10.54 4.06
N LEU A 315 -2.37 9.62 4.72
CA LEU A 315 -1.88 8.76 5.80
C LEU A 315 -1.28 9.52 7.00
N THR A 316 -1.60 10.80 7.16
CA THR A 316 -1.09 11.64 8.25
C THR A 316 -2.09 11.87 9.37
N ARG A 317 -3.33 11.40 9.23
CA ARG A 317 -4.39 11.57 10.23
C ARG A 317 -5.09 10.25 10.49
N VAL A 318 -5.54 10.09 11.72
CA VAL A 318 -6.36 8.94 12.14
C VAL A 318 -7.52 9.40 13.01
N ARG A 319 -8.65 8.76 12.85
CA ARG A 319 -9.85 8.94 13.68
C ARG A 319 -10.49 7.59 13.99
N CYS A 320 -11.23 7.51 15.08
CA CYS A 320 -12.16 6.41 15.30
C CYS A 320 -13.40 6.62 14.43
N GLY A 321 -13.84 5.54 13.77
CA GLY A 321 -15.07 5.53 12.97
C GLY A 321 -16.31 5.21 13.80
N ASP A 322 -17.47 5.35 13.17
CA ASP A 322 -18.78 4.99 13.75
C ASP A 322 -19.14 3.51 13.55
N THR A 323 -18.48 2.86 12.61
CA THR A 323 -18.63 1.45 12.26
C THR A 323 -17.27 0.80 12.17
N GLU A 324 -17.20 -0.47 12.53
CA GLU A 324 -16.01 -1.27 12.33
C GLU A 324 -15.86 -1.65 10.86
N GLN A 325 -14.69 -1.45 10.31
CA GLN A 325 -14.35 -1.85 8.96
C GLN A 325 -14.14 -3.36 8.89
N GLN A 326 -14.72 -4.00 7.89
CA GLN A 326 -14.48 -5.42 7.62
C GLN A 326 -13.13 -5.58 6.93
N LEU A 327 -12.08 -5.66 7.72
CA LEU A 327 -10.69 -5.82 7.28
C LEU A 327 -10.25 -7.26 7.48
N PRO A 328 -9.49 -7.85 6.54
CA PRO A 328 -8.89 -9.16 6.76
C PRO A 328 -7.88 -9.10 7.89
N ASP A 329 -7.75 -10.19 8.62
CA ASP A 329 -6.65 -10.33 9.57
C ASP A 329 -5.33 -10.61 8.83
N ASN A 330 -4.30 -9.88 9.20
CA ASN A 330 -2.93 -10.04 8.72
C ASN A 330 -1.96 -9.95 9.91
N PRO A 331 -0.74 -10.47 9.81
CA PRO A 331 0.22 -10.46 10.94
C PRO A 331 0.49 -9.06 11.50
N GLU A 332 0.48 -8.03 10.65
CA GLU A 332 0.78 -6.65 11.00
C GLU A 332 -0.37 -5.94 11.71
N ARG A 333 -1.62 -6.39 11.54
CA ARG A 333 -2.81 -5.71 12.06
C ARG A 333 -2.92 -5.84 13.58
N ASN A 334 -3.15 -4.71 14.23
CA ASN A 334 -3.53 -4.70 15.63
C ASN A 334 -5.00 -5.16 15.77
N THR A 335 -5.26 -6.14 16.61
CA THR A 335 -6.62 -6.70 16.80
C THR A 335 -7.14 -6.56 18.22
N LYS A 336 -6.28 -6.21 19.17
CA LYS A 336 -6.65 -6.12 20.57
C LYS A 336 -6.91 -4.70 21.05
N TYR A 337 -6.18 -3.74 20.50
CA TYR A 337 -6.26 -2.32 20.85
C TYR A 337 -6.45 -1.50 19.59
N THR A 338 -7.15 -0.39 19.69
CA THR A 338 -7.35 0.59 18.61
C THR A 338 -6.05 1.34 18.30
N ASP A 339 -5.07 0.60 17.83
CA ASP A 339 -3.73 1.09 17.54
C ASP A 339 -3.48 1.13 16.03
N VAL A 340 -2.69 2.12 15.62
CA VAL A 340 -2.06 2.18 14.30
C VAL A 340 -0.58 2.53 14.47
N PHE A 341 0.26 1.96 13.61
CA PHE A 341 1.70 2.20 13.63
C PHE A 341 2.12 3.03 12.43
N GLY A 342 3.28 3.68 12.57
CA GLY A 342 3.95 4.32 11.45
C GLY A 342 4.50 3.28 10.48
N SER A 343 4.48 3.63 9.20
CA SER A 343 5.06 2.82 8.12
C SER A 343 6.58 2.74 8.21
N GLU A 344 7.20 3.81 8.74
CA GLU A 344 8.64 3.91 8.90
C GLU A 344 9.09 3.32 10.23
N GLY A 345 10.18 2.55 10.19
CA GLY A 345 10.89 2.10 11.37
C GLY A 345 12.24 2.77 11.48
N PHE A 346 12.60 3.19 12.69
CA PHE A 346 13.83 3.91 13.00
C PHE A 346 14.84 2.96 13.63
N SER A 347 16.06 2.93 13.10
CA SER A 347 17.17 2.11 13.59
C SER A 347 18.48 2.90 13.84
N SER A 348 18.52 4.17 13.42
CA SER A 348 19.65 5.08 13.62
C SER A 348 19.17 6.53 13.44
N GLY A 349 19.96 7.51 13.88
CA GLY A 349 19.72 8.93 13.66
C GLY A 349 18.81 9.61 14.68
N ARG A 350 18.52 10.88 14.42
CA ARG A 350 17.67 11.74 15.25
C ARG A 350 16.43 12.16 14.50
N TYR A 351 15.26 11.98 15.11
CA TYR A 351 13.98 12.29 14.52
C TYR A 351 13.13 13.12 15.47
N SER A 352 12.30 13.99 14.90
CA SER A 352 11.33 14.76 15.68
C SER A 352 10.08 14.99 14.89
N TRP A 353 8.92 14.78 15.51
CA TRP A 353 7.62 15.09 14.92
C TRP A 353 6.63 15.56 15.97
N GLU A 354 5.59 16.23 15.53
CA GLU A 354 4.50 16.67 16.38
C GLU A 354 3.22 15.90 16.06
N VAL A 355 2.49 15.54 17.09
CA VAL A 355 1.17 14.94 17.04
C VAL A 355 0.16 15.92 17.57
N GLU A 356 -0.78 16.33 16.74
CA GLU A 356 -1.89 17.20 17.13
C GLU A 356 -3.05 16.31 17.60
N VAL A 357 -3.26 16.27 18.91
CA VAL A 357 -4.28 15.44 19.57
C VAL A 357 -5.60 16.21 19.81
N GLY A 358 -5.56 17.53 19.72
CA GLY A 358 -6.73 18.37 19.95
C GLY A 358 -7.39 18.12 21.31
N ASP A 359 -8.72 18.17 21.33
CA ASP A 359 -9.54 17.95 22.54
C ASP A 359 -9.99 16.50 22.68
N LEU A 360 -9.19 15.53 22.24
CA LEU A 360 -9.52 14.12 22.44
C LEU A 360 -9.37 13.73 23.92
N PRO A 361 -10.37 13.06 24.52
CA PRO A 361 -10.35 12.73 25.94
C PRO A 361 -9.44 11.55 26.26
N VAL A 362 -9.20 10.67 25.30
CA VAL A 362 -8.34 9.48 25.52
C VAL A 362 -7.51 9.23 24.26
N TRP A 363 -6.21 9.20 24.47
CA TRP A 363 -5.23 8.90 23.44
C TRP A 363 -3.89 8.46 24.05
N SER A 364 -3.13 7.70 23.29
CA SER A 364 -1.71 7.40 23.59
C SER A 364 -0.87 7.62 22.35
N VAL A 365 0.28 8.24 22.53
CA VAL A 365 1.24 8.54 21.46
C VAL A 365 2.62 8.11 21.91
N GLY A 366 3.39 7.46 21.02
CA GLY A 366 4.73 7.04 21.37
C GLY A 366 5.46 6.21 20.35
N LEU A 367 6.27 5.30 20.84
CA LEU A 367 7.12 4.39 20.09
C LEU A 367 6.88 2.96 20.52
N VAL A 368 6.95 2.03 19.59
CA VAL A 368 6.91 0.58 19.86
C VAL A 368 8.05 -0.12 19.14
N LYS A 369 8.50 -1.23 19.70
CA LYS A 369 9.38 -2.16 19.00
C LYS A 369 8.68 -2.77 17.80
N GLU A 370 9.41 -3.04 16.74
CA GLU A 370 8.89 -3.77 15.59
C GLU A 370 8.35 -5.16 15.96
N THR A 371 9.00 -5.81 16.93
CA THR A 371 8.66 -7.16 17.43
C THR A 371 7.51 -7.18 18.45
N VAL A 372 6.83 -6.06 18.68
CA VAL A 372 5.71 -5.99 19.63
C VAL A 372 4.58 -6.94 19.23
N ASP A 373 4.00 -7.63 20.21
CA ASP A 373 2.82 -8.48 19.96
C ASP A 373 1.61 -7.63 19.55
N ARG A 374 1.10 -7.89 18.36
CA ARG A 374 -0.02 -7.14 17.75
C ARG A 374 -1.38 -7.81 17.97
N LYS A 375 -1.38 -9.04 18.44
CA LYS A 375 -2.58 -9.89 18.66
C LYS A 375 -2.94 -10.07 20.12
N GLY A 376 -1.95 -10.03 21.00
CA GLY A 376 -2.11 -10.27 22.42
C GLY A 376 -2.38 -9.02 23.26
N LYS A 377 -2.57 -9.24 24.55
CA LYS A 377 -2.60 -8.17 25.56
C LYS A 377 -1.19 -7.61 25.72
N ARG A 378 -1.06 -6.31 25.60
CA ARG A 378 0.18 -5.61 25.88
C ARG A 378 -0.12 -4.34 26.66
N ASP A 379 0.69 -4.10 27.67
CA ASP A 379 0.77 -2.79 28.28
C ASP A 379 1.77 -1.96 27.47
N ALA A 380 1.46 -0.70 27.24
CA ALA A 380 2.37 0.21 26.56
C ALA A 380 3.51 0.64 27.54
N GLN A 381 4.22 -0.33 28.10
CA GLN A 381 5.29 -0.14 29.06
C GLN A 381 6.65 -0.49 28.46
N PRO A 382 7.72 0.17 28.89
CA PRO A 382 9.09 -0.07 28.38
C PRO A 382 9.53 -1.53 28.43
N LYS A 383 9.16 -2.25 29.50
CA LYS A 383 9.47 -3.68 29.66
C LYS A 383 8.85 -4.58 28.58
N HIS A 384 7.73 -4.14 27.96
CA HIS A 384 7.05 -4.84 26.87
C HIS A 384 7.35 -4.23 25.49
N GLY A 385 8.29 -3.28 25.44
CA GLY A 385 8.72 -2.65 24.18
C GLY A 385 7.81 -1.54 23.66
N GLY A 386 7.07 -0.88 24.54
CA GLY A 386 6.27 0.30 24.25
C GLY A 386 6.68 1.48 25.13
N TRP A 387 6.85 2.65 24.54
CA TRP A 387 7.10 3.91 25.21
C TRP A 387 6.05 4.90 24.79
N CYS A 388 5.18 5.27 25.69
CA CYS A 388 4.06 6.13 25.35
C CYS A 388 3.83 7.22 26.38
N PHE A 389 3.15 8.24 25.89
CA PHE A 389 2.52 9.27 26.68
C PHE A 389 1.01 9.16 26.48
N THR A 390 0.28 8.98 27.56
CA THR A 390 -1.16 8.68 27.55
C THR A 390 -1.93 9.78 28.25
N HIS A 391 -3.07 10.14 27.68
CA HIS A 391 -4.08 10.97 28.30
C HIS A 391 -5.37 10.18 28.45
N HIS A 392 -5.92 10.18 29.66
CA HIS A 392 -7.19 9.55 29.96
C HIS A 392 -7.97 10.41 30.95
N GLY A 393 -9.06 11.03 30.46
CA GLY A 393 -9.99 11.77 31.33
C GLY A 393 -9.35 12.90 32.16
N GLY A 394 -8.37 13.62 31.60
CA GLY A 394 -7.67 14.71 32.30
C GLY A 394 -6.40 14.29 33.04
N ILE A 395 -6.11 12.99 33.11
CA ILE A 395 -4.89 12.44 33.72
C ILE A 395 -3.89 12.12 32.62
N TYR A 396 -2.67 12.57 32.80
CA TYR A 396 -1.55 12.27 31.90
C TYR A 396 -0.60 11.30 32.57
N THR A 397 -0.21 10.23 31.85
CA THR A 397 0.71 9.22 32.36
C THR A 397 1.80 8.91 31.35
N THR A 398 2.95 8.49 31.84
CA THR A 398 4.01 7.90 31.01
C THR A 398 3.79 6.40 30.83
N GLY A 399 4.58 5.76 29.97
CA GLY A 399 4.57 4.30 29.81
C GLY A 399 5.01 3.52 31.07
N SER A 400 5.58 4.18 32.05
CA SER A 400 5.90 3.64 33.38
C SER A 400 4.80 3.90 34.42
N ASP A 401 3.61 4.31 34.01
CA ASP A 401 2.45 4.65 34.84
C ASP A 401 2.69 5.86 35.78
N GLN A 402 3.72 6.65 35.52
CA GLN A 402 3.99 7.86 36.28
C GLN A 402 2.99 8.96 35.90
N ILE A 403 2.27 9.49 36.87
CA ILE A 403 1.33 10.59 36.68
C ILE A 403 2.09 11.91 36.52
N ILE A 404 1.76 12.62 35.44
CA ILE A 404 2.32 13.93 35.11
C ILE A 404 1.26 15.02 35.35
N SER A 405 1.60 16.00 36.20
CA SER A 405 0.73 17.15 36.42
C SER A 405 0.91 18.19 35.32
N VAL A 406 -0.16 18.45 34.57
CA VAL A 406 -0.19 19.38 33.44
C VAL A 406 -1.14 20.53 33.77
N LYS A 407 -0.68 21.79 33.65
CA LYS A 407 -1.48 22.97 33.99
C LYS A 407 -2.59 23.32 32.97
N LYS A 408 -2.47 22.85 31.73
CA LYS A 408 -3.44 23.09 30.64
C LYS A 408 -3.57 21.83 29.78
N ASN A 409 -4.73 21.61 29.18
CA ASN A 409 -4.91 20.53 28.21
C ASN A 409 -3.92 20.66 27.05
N LEU A 410 -3.23 19.58 26.75
CA LEU A 410 -2.26 19.52 25.67
C LEU A 410 -2.98 19.31 24.34
N GLN A 411 -2.74 20.22 23.42
CA GLN A 411 -3.27 20.16 22.05
C GLN A 411 -2.30 19.49 21.08
N ARG A 412 -1.00 19.55 21.38
CA ARG A 412 0.10 19.03 20.58
C ARG A 412 1.16 18.39 21.46
N ILE A 413 1.76 17.33 20.95
CA ILE A 413 2.81 16.58 21.62
C ILE A 413 3.97 16.44 20.64
N ARG A 414 5.15 16.82 21.07
CA ARG A 414 6.37 16.59 20.29
C ARG A 414 7.05 15.33 20.76
N VAL A 415 7.23 14.40 19.83
CA VAL A 415 8.03 13.18 20.01
C VAL A 415 9.43 13.45 19.46
N GLN A 416 10.46 13.17 20.26
CA GLN A 416 11.84 13.26 19.84
C GLN A 416 12.50 11.90 20.08
N LEU A 417 13.15 11.38 19.06
CA LEU A 417 13.91 10.14 19.07
C LEU A 417 15.38 10.46 18.75
N ASP A 418 16.27 10.18 19.69
CA ASP A 418 17.72 10.17 19.47
C ASP A 418 18.20 8.73 19.56
N TYR A 419 18.44 8.11 18.40
CA TYR A 419 18.83 6.70 18.34
C TYR A 419 20.35 6.52 18.55
N ASP A 420 21.16 7.46 18.05
CA ASP A 420 22.62 7.35 17.95
C ASP A 420 23.37 8.02 19.11
N GLY A 421 22.68 8.66 20.02
CA GLY A 421 23.32 9.39 21.14
C GLY A 421 24.19 8.49 22.02
N GLY A 422 25.38 8.17 21.54
CA GLY A 422 26.34 7.27 22.13
C GLY A 422 26.70 7.64 23.57
N THR A 423 26.43 6.88 24.55
CA THR A 423 26.61 6.84 25.99
C THR A 423 25.35 7.06 26.83
N CYS A 424 24.31 7.70 26.31
CA CYS A 424 22.97 7.70 26.90
C CYS A 424 21.93 7.77 25.75
N PRO A 425 21.50 6.64 25.18
CA PRO A 425 20.39 6.64 24.25
C PRO A 425 19.10 6.93 25.03
N SER A 426 18.70 8.18 25.04
CA SER A 426 17.46 8.59 25.63
C SER A 426 16.46 8.92 24.55
N THR A 427 15.42 8.12 24.45
CA THR A 427 14.20 8.57 23.79
C THR A 427 13.57 9.58 24.74
N THR A 428 13.74 10.85 24.44
CA THR A 428 13.11 11.91 25.22
C THR A 428 11.76 12.20 24.62
N LEU A 429 10.70 11.69 25.23
CA LEU A 429 9.36 12.21 25.03
C LEU A 429 9.31 13.60 25.67
N LYS A 430 9.67 14.63 24.90
CA LYS A 430 9.43 16.01 25.34
C LYS A 430 8.04 16.41 24.92
N THR A 431 7.14 16.49 25.87
CA THR A 431 5.96 17.31 25.67
C THR A 431 6.42 18.75 25.51
N CYS A 432 5.81 19.50 24.61
CA CYS A 432 6.07 20.93 24.47
C CYS A 432 5.50 21.69 25.70
N LEU A 433 5.97 21.32 26.87
CA LEU A 433 5.79 22.03 28.11
C LEU A 433 7.10 22.75 28.40
N THR A 434 7.04 24.03 28.48
CA THR A 434 8.12 24.96 28.77
C THR A 434 8.74 24.77 30.16
N SER A 435 8.73 23.56 30.76
CA SER A 435 9.53 23.23 31.93
C SER A 435 9.46 21.72 32.24
N ALA A 436 10.59 21.07 32.09
CA ALA A 436 11.05 19.96 32.89
C ALA A 436 10.16 18.70 33.00
N LEU A 437 10.09 17.88 31.96
CA LEU A 437 9.91 16.43 32.14
C LEU A 437 10.63 15.71 31.00
N THR A 438 11.80 15.18 31.33
CA THR A 438 12.61 14.39 30.43
C THR A 438 12.55 12.96 30.95
N GLU A 439 11.68 12.12 30.39
CA GLU A 439 11.81 10.68 30.54
C GLU A 439 12.90 10.20 29.58
N THR A 440 14.00 9.77 30.14
CA THR A 440 15.13 9.25 29.39
C THR A 440 14.99 7.74 29.28
N LEU A 441 14.62 7.24 28.12
CA LEU A 441 14.45 5.82 27.85
C LEU A 441 15.70 5.27 27.17
N SER A 442 16.31 4.22 27.73
CA SER A 442 17.47 3.58 27.13
C SER A 442 17.05 2.55 26.08
N LEU A 443 17.43 2.78 24.82
CA LEU A 443 17.13 1.90 23.68
C LEU A 443 18.30 0.96 23.31
N ARG A 444 19.25 0.72 24.19
CA ARG A 444 20.54 0.03 23.93
C ARG A 444 20.47 -1.37 23.27
N SER A 445 19.29 -1.98 23.12
CA SER A 445 19.20 -3.38 22.67
C SER A 445 18.15 -3.64 21.56
N PHE A 446 17.70 -2.62 20.82
CA PHE A 446 16.58 -2.80 19.88
C PHE A 446 17.00 -2.64 18.45
N SER A 447 16.52 -3.54 17.57
CA SER A 447 16.83 -3.53 16.16
C SER A 447 16.07 -2.45 15.38
N ARG A 448 14.82 -2.12 15.79
CA ARG A 448 13.97 -1.13 15.12
C ARG A 448 12.77 -0.74 15.98
N VAL A 449 12.36 0.53 15.90
CA VAL A 449 11.16 1.05 16.55
C VAL A 449 10.31 1.82 15.55
N SER A 450 8.99 1.80 15.74
CA SER A 450 8.03 2.55 14.92
C SER A 450 7.18 3.47 15.78
N ALA A 451 6.75 4.59 15.22
CA ALA A 451 5.75 5.46 15.85
C ALA A 451 4.44 4.71 16.04
N PHE A 452 3.69 5.00 17.10
CA PHE A 452 2.35 4.48 17.25
C PHE A 452 1.38 5.51 17.83
N ILE A 453 0.11 5.33 17.50
CA ILE A 453 -1.02 6.09 18.05
C ILE A 453 -2.09 5.09 18.49
N ARG A 454 -2.61 5.28 19.69
CA ARG A 454 -3.78 4.57 20.22
C ARG A 454 -4.91 5.57 20.47
N LEU A 455 -6.11 5.23 20.03
CA LEU A 455 -7.32 5.99 20.30
C LEU A 455 -8.33 5.06 20.99
N GLU A 456 -8.93 5.50 22.09
CA GLU A 456 -9.99 4.70 22.73
C GLU A 456 -11.38 5.17 22.30
N LEU A 457 -12.26 4.18 22.14
CA LEU A 457 -13.64 4.38 21.69
C LEU A 457 -14.53 4.89 22.84
N LEU A 458 -14.53 6.19 23.08
CA LEU A 458 -15.53 6.81 23.96
C LEU A 458 -16.71 7.32 23.10
N LYS A 459 -17.89 6.76 23.29
CA LYS A 459 -19.15 7.35 22.78
C LYS A 459 -19.34 8.70 23.51
N PRO A 460 -19.44 9.87 22.90
CA PRO A 460 -19.92 10.31 21.57
C PRO A 460 -18.90 11.08 20.72
N LEU A 461 -17.60 10.85 20.83
CA LEU A 461 -16.54 11.69 20.23
C LEU A 461 -15.92 11.12 18.95
N ARG A 462 -16.65 10.26 18.25
CA ARG A 462 -16.17 9.49 17.08
C ARG A 462 -15.78 10.33 15.86
N SER A 463 -16.16 11.61 15.78
CA SER A 463 -15.84 12.50 14.63
C SER A 463 -14.53 13.26 14.76
N LYS A 464 -13.86 13.26 15.92
CA LYS A 464 -12.61 13.98 16.13
C LYS A 464 -11.41 13.15 15.63
N SER A 465 -10.51 13.78 14.93
CA SER A 465 -9.30 13.16 14.38
C SER A 465 -8.04 13.64 15.08
N VAL A 466 -7.07 12.75 15.19
CA VAL A 466 -5.66 13.07 15.50
C VAL A 466 -4.97 13.40 14.19
N LYS A 467 -4.26 14.51 14.14
CA LYS A 467 -3.45 14.93 13.02
C LYS A 467 -1.98 14.89 13.39
N LEU A 468 -1.20 14.20 12.58
CA LEU A 468 0.25 14.27 12.62
C LEU A 468 0.70 15.53 11.89
N ARG A 469 1.39 16.44 12.57
CA ARG A 469 2.08 17.59 11.97
C ARG A 469 3.58 17.42 12.21
N PHE A 470 4.34 17.49 11.15
CA PHE A 470 5.79 17.34 11.21
C PHE A 470 6.45 18.69 10.97
N HIS A 471 7.27 19.12 11.91
CA HIS A 471 8.21 20.19 11.71
C HIS A 471 9.62 19.58 11.66
N PHE A 472 10.30 19.74 10.54
CA PHE A 472 11.73 19.44 10.49
C PHE A 472 12.46 20.43 11.40
N LEU A 473 13.08 19.91 12.42
CA LEU A 473 14.30 20.52 12.91
C LEU A 473 15.42 19.96 12.05
N VAL A 474 15.80 20.68 10.99
CA VAL A 474 17.06 20.44 10.28
C VAL A 474 18.14 20.47 11.36
N PRO A 475 19.01 19.46 11.47
CA PRO A 475 20.18 19.60 12.30
C PRO A 475 20.96 20.80 11.76
N ASN A 476 21.11 21.85 12.56
CA ASN A 476 22.12 22.86 12.26
C ASN A 476 23.45 22.10 12.26
N ASN A 477 24.06 22.04 11.06
CA ASN A 477 25.46 21.66 10.92
C ASN A 477 26.37 22.60 11.73
#